data_e6ebc92ed54d16f5fe23c04b8fe7c1f4
#
_entry.id   e6ebc92ed54d16f5fe23c04b8fe7c1f4
#
_cell.length_a   1.000
_cell.length_b   1.000
_cell.length_c   1.000
_cell.angle_alpha   90.00
_cell.angle_beta   90.00
_cell.angle_gamma   90.00
#
_symmetry.space_group_name_H-M   'P 1'
#
loop_
_entity.id
_entity.type
_entity.pdbx_description
1 polymer ?
#
loop_
_entity_poly.entity_id
_entity_poly.type
_entity_poly.pdbx_seq_one_letter_code
_entity_poly.pdbx_strand_id
1 'polypeptide(L)'
;MVHRCFLAAFLLTLSVSGAAYGQEVLRVRVDGIAAIVGETPIPISRIDEEIQRYRAQGGQVPTDPGELATLRNRLLQGLIDDELLVQAAERDTMVVVTDEEVQSVVDEAIQSIRSGFNSTADLERDLQMAGFKSLDDYRLYRTEQQRRNLLTSALLQNLRQMGELRPLPPTEEELREAFEATRAQHPRRPATVSFRQIVVATQPDSVALREAFQRADSLRVRLVNGEDFGALAQAHSDDVGTKDRGGNLGWVRRGQGLVREFEDAAFRLQPGTFSFPVYTPFGFHIIQVQRAEPASVQVRHILVSPGFTDENREKARNRADSVAGFLRQGLPFDSLANIYHDRTEERLLEDIPREGLPAEYQQPLANAQPRQVLGPIPLDRGNGRTLFAAVIFLESRPEGPAEFEDLRDDLSQNLAENNALERYLDALRAATYVDIRIPD
;
A
#
# COMPACT_ATOMS: atom_id res chain seq x y z
N MET A 1 -23.37 22.57 118.04
CA MET A 1 -22.08 22.59 117.35
C MET A 1 -22.30 22.24 115.88
N VAL A 2 -21.86 23.04 115.06
CA VAL A 2 -22.27 23.26 113.68
C VAL A 2 -21.56 22.20 112.77
N HIS A 3 -22.26 21.54 111.89
CA HIS A 3 -21.68 20.80 110.73
C HIS A 3 -22.35 21.27 109.44
N ARG A 4 -21.62 21.97 108.69
CA ARG A 4 -21.98 22.41 107.34
C ARG A 4 -21.73 21.27 106.33
N CYS A 5 -22.81 20.82 105.68
CA CYS A 5 -22.69 20.00 104.43
C CYS A 5 -22.51 20.88 103.25
N PHE A 6 -21.42 20.65 102.47
CA PHE A 6 -21.26 21.14 101.14
C PHE A 6 -21.79 20.18 100.08
N LEU A 7 -22.84 20.60 99.37
CA LEU A 7 -23.26 19.91 98.13
C LEU A 7 -22.39 20.39 96.94
N ALA A 8 -21.67 19.45 96.35
CA ALA A 8 -20.99 19.66 95.11
C ALA A 8 -21.91 19.32 93.96
N ALA A 9 -22.34 20.30 93.17
CA ALA A 9 -23.07 20.14 91.93
C ALA A 9 -22.11 19.77 90.83
N PHE A 10 -22.25 18.59 90.23
CA PHE A 10 -21.51 18.11 89.09
C PHE A 10 -22.19 18.59 87.82
N LEU A 11 -21.66 19.64 87.14
CA LEU A 11 -22.10 20.10 85.84
C LEU A 11 -21.49 19.21 84.78
N LEU A 12 -22.32 18.35 84.12
CA LEU A 12 -21.96 17.53 82.99
C LEU A 12 -22.07 18.41 81.72
N THR A 13 -20.93 18.86 81.21
CA THR A 13 -20.88 19.57 79.91
C THR A 13 -20.85 18.50 78.81
N LEU A 14 -21.95 18.32 78.12
CA LEU A 14 -22.03 17.61 76.86
C LEU A 14 -21.30 18.42 75.78
N SER A 15 -20.07 17.98 75.45
CA SER A 15 -19.38 18.45 74.25
C SER A 15 -19.95 17.76 73.02
N VAL A 16 -20.82 18.42 72.27
CA VAL A 16 -21.24 17.98 70.93
C VAL A 16 -20.09 18.23 70.02
N SER A 17 -19.33 17.18 69.70
CA SER A 17 -18.36 17.22 68.60
C SER A 17 -19.12 17.24 67.28
N GLY A 18 -19.33 18.42 66.71
CA GLY A 18 -19.83 18.59 65.38
C GLY A 18 -18.78 18.03 64.39
N ALA A 19 -19.05 16.85 63.88
CA ALA A 19 -18.32 16.35 62.69
C ALA A 19 -18.67 17.30 61.53
N ALA A 20 -17.75 18.19 61.21
CA ALA A 20 -17.81 18.95 59.97
C ALA A 20 -17.67 17.95 58.84
N TYR A 21 -18.76 17.55 58.24
CA TYR A 21 -18.73 16.90 56.91
C TYR A 21 -18.17 17.93 55.94
N GLY A 22 -16.87 17.85 55.68
CA GLY A 22 -16.27 18.56 54.58
C GLY A 22 -16.99 18.13 53.29
N GLN A 23 -17.77 19.01 52.70
CA GLN A 23 -18.22 18.86 51.33
C GLN A 23 -16.94 18.79 50.51
N GLU A 24 -16.61 17.60 50.05
CA GLU A 24 -15.64 17.39 48.98
C GLU A 24 -16.21 18.09 47.77
N VAL A 25 -15.77 19.32 47.53
CA VAL A 25 -16.09 20.05 46.31
C VAL A 25 -15.44 19.27 45.22
N LEU A 26 -16.21 18.40 44.52
CA LEU A 26 -15.86 17.82 43.26
C LEU A 26 -15.47 18.99 42.33
N ARG A 27 -14.17 19.26 42.24
CA ARG A 27 -13.62 20.17 41.24
C ARG A 27 -13.78 19.47 39.91
N VAL A 28 -14.94 19.64 39.27
CA VAL A 28 -15.13 19.34 37.88
C VAL A 28 -14.12 20.23 37.15
N ARG A 29 -13.04 19.62 36.67
CA ARG A 29 -12.06 20.29 35.80
C ARG A 29 -12.82 20.58 34.52
N VAL A 30 -13.28 21.81 34.35
CA VAL A 30 -13.84 22.26 33.06
C VAL A 30 -12.69 22.29 32.09
N ASP A 31 -12.83 21.53 30.99
CA ASP A 31 -11.83 21.48 29.95
C ASP A 31 -11.72 22.88 29.28
N GLY A 32 -10.50 23.40 29.17
CA GLY A 32 -10.25 24.65 28.50
C GLY A 32 -10.38 24.51 26.97
N ILE A 33 -10.73 25.61 26.30
CA ILE A 33 -10.76 25.64 24.83
C ILE A 33 -9.38 26.05 24.34
N ALA A 34 -8.77 25.22 23.49
CA ALA A 34 -7.49 25.47 22.85
C ALA A 34 -7.62 26.31 21.59
N ALA A 35 -8.65 26.04 20.78
CA ALA A 35 -8.99 26.86 19.61
C ALA A 35 -10.48 26.77 19.30
N ILE A 36 -10.97 27.66 18.45
CA ILE A 36 -12.30 27.60 17.84
C ILE A 36 -12.11 27.65 16.33
N VAL A 37 -12.71 26.71 15.61
CA VAL A 37 -12.69 26.62 14.14
C VAL A 37 -14.12 26.73 13.63
N GLY A 38 -14.48 27.83 13.00
CA GLY A 38 -15.88 28.15 12.72
C GLY A 38 -16.70 28.26 14.00
N GLU A 39 -17.60 27.30 14.21
CA GLU A 39 -18.42 27.17 15.43
C GLU A 39 -17.94 26.04 16.36
N THR A 40 -16.97 25.23 15.93
CA THR A 40 -16.50 24.02 16.64
C THR A 40 -15.34 24.35 17.58
N PRO A 41 -15.49 24.14 18.92
CA PRO A 41 -14.40 24.30 19.86
C PRO A 41 -13.48 23.05 19.86
N ILE A 42 -12.17 23.28 19.88
CA ILE A 42 -11.16 22.26 20.13
C ILE A 42 -10.73 22.36 21.58
N PRO A 43 -11.03 21.36 22.44
CA PRO A 43 -10.65 21.40 23.84
C PRO A 43 -9.16 21.08 24.04
N ILE A 44 -8.59 21.51 25.15
CA ILE A 44 -7.18 21.25 25.50
C ILE A 44 -6.91 19.76 25.65
N SER A 45 -7.87 19.00 26.17
CA SER A 45 -7.78 17.54 26.31
C SER A 45 -7.48 16.83 24.98
N ARG A 46 -7.97 17.35 23.86
CA ARG A 46 -7.66 16.78 22.52
C ARG A 46 -6.18 16.86 22.18
N ILE A 47 -5.49 17.92 22.59
CA ILE A 47 -4.03 18.00 22.41
C ILE A 47 -3.34 16.97 23.28
N ASP A 48 -3.79 16.78 24.52
CA ASP A 48 -3.22 15.77 25.41
C ASP A 48 -3.44 14.35 24.88
N GLU A 49 -4.59 14.06 24.26
CA GLU A 49 -4.84 12.80 23.55
C GLU A 49 -3.89 12.61 22.36
N GLU A 50 -3.65 13.66 21.56
CA GLU A 50 -2.67 13.62 20.45
C GLU A 50 -1.25 13.37 20.93
N ILE A 51 -0.84 13.97 22.05
CA ILE A 51 0.47 13.72 22.66
C ILE A 51 0.59 12.23 23.07
N GLN A 52 -0.46 11.64 23.66
CA GLN A 52 -0.44 10.22 24.01
C GLN A 52 -0.36 9.32 22.75
N ARG A 53 -1.10 9.69 21.70
CA ARG A 53 -1.05 8.97 20.40
C ARG A 53 0.35 9.07 19.76
N TYR A 54 0.92 10.28 19.74
CA TYR A 54 2.28 10.51 19.26
C TYR A 54 3.31 9.64 19.99
N ARG A 55 3.19 9.55 21.35
CA ARG A 55 4.03 8.68 22.17
C ARG A 55 3.81 7.19 21.87
N ALA A 56 2.57 6.76 21.69
CA ALA A 56 2.23 5.36 21.38
C ALA A 56 2.78 4.92 19.99
N GLN A 57 2.95 5.87 19.07
CA GLN A 57 3.57 5.66 17.75
C GLN A 57 5.12 5.72 17.79
N GLY A 58 5.72 5.78 18.98
CA GLY A 58 7.18 5.85 19.14
C GLY A 58 7.77 7.26 19.11
N GLY A 59 6.92 8.29 19.02
CA GLY A 59 7.36 9.69 19.08
C GLY A 59 7.94 10.05 20.46
N GLN A 60 9.03 10.78 20.45
CA GLN A 60 9.66 11.27 21.69
C GLN A 60 8.98 12.57 22.14
N VAL A 61 8.30 12.52 23.28
CA VAL A 61 7.69 13.72 23.87
C VAL A 61 8.76 14.47 24.65
N PRO A 62 9.09 15.72 24.28
CA PRO A 62 10.08 16.51 24.96
C PRO A 62 9.75 16.76 26.43
N THR A 63 10.78 16.83 27.27
CA THR A 63 10.66 17.22 28.69
C THR A 63 10.97 18.69 28.92
N ASP A 64 11.63 19.34 27.96
CA ASP A 64 11.87 20.77 27.99
C ASP A 64 10.55 21.53 27.74
N PRO A 65 10.21 22.53 28.56
CA PRO A 65 8.93 23.25 28.42
C PRO A 65 8.75 23.96 27.07
N GLY A 66 9.82 24.52 26.50
CA GLY A 66 9.77 25.22 25.20
C GLY A 66 9.55 24.26 24.02
N GLU A 67 10.29 23.13 24.02
CA GLU A 67 10.12 22.08 23.02
C GLU A 67 8.73 21.42 23.13
N LEU A 68 8.23 21.22 24.36
CA LEU A 68 6.89 20.69 24.61
C LEU A 68 5.81 21.66 24.11
N ALA A 69 5.96 22.96 24.32
CA ALA A 69 5.07 23.98 23.79
C ALA A 69 5.05 23.96 22.25
N THR A 70 6.23 23.83 21.63
CA THR A 70 6.34 23.69 20.17
C THR A 70 5.62 22.44 19.65
N LEU A 71 5.77 21.29 20.31
CA LEU A 71 5.03 20.08 19.98
C LEU A 71 3.51 20.29 20.13
N ARG A 72 3.07 20.89 21.24
CA ARG A 72 1.63 21.18 21.48
C ARG A 72 1.05 22.08 20.40
N ASN A 73 1.75 23.13 20.00
CA ASN A 73 1.32 24.03 18.93
C ASN A 73 1.23 23.30 17.58
N ARG A 74 2.20 22.45 17.25
CA ARG A 74 2.16 21.63 16.02
C ARG A 74 0.95 20.71 16.02
N LEU A 75 0.69 20.01 17.12
CA LEU A 75 -0.47 19.11 17.23
C LEU A 75 -1.79 19.89 17.17
N LEU A 76 -1.85 21.06 17.76
CA LEU A 76 -3.02 21.95 17.67
C LEU A 76 -3.26 22.38 16.22
N GLN A 77 -2.22 22.76 15.47
CA GLN A 77 -2.38 23.09 14.05
C GLN A 77 -2.97 21.92 13.27
N GLY A 78 -2.46 20.69 13.48
CA GLY A 78 -3.04 19.49 12.88
C GLY A 78 -4.52 19.30 13.20
N LEU A 79 -4.92 19.52 14.47
CA LEU A 79 -6.34 19.44 14.88
C LEU A 79 -7.21 20.53 14.21
N ILE A 80 -6.67 21.73 14.03
CA ILE A 80 -7.34 22.81 13.29
C ILE A 80 -7.53 22.43 11.84
N ASP A 81 -6.51 21.90 11.20
CA ASP A 81 -6.53 21.48 9.79
C ASP A 81 -7.51 20.33 9.56
N ASP A 82 -7.51 19.33 10.44
CA ASP A 82 -8.48 18.24 10.42
C ASP A 82 -9.92 18.76 10.53
N GLU A 83 -10.17 19.72 11.43
CA GLU A 83 -11.49 20.32 11.60
C GLU A 83 -11.91 21.11 10.37
N LEU A 84 -11.00 21.90 9.77
CA LEU A 84 -11.25 22.61 8.51
C LEU A 84 -11.64 21.69 7.38
N LEU A 85 -10.94 20.56 7.24
CA LEU A 85 -11.25 19.55 6.23
C LEU A 85 -12.60 18.88 6.46
N VAL A 86 -12.93 18.54 7.71
CA VAL A 86 -14.24 17.96 8.05
C VAL A 86 -15.36 18.93 7.71
N GLN A 87 -15.25 20.22 8.14
CA GLN A 87 -16.25 21.24 7.82
C GLN A 87 -16.37 21.50 6.31
N ALA A 88 -15.27 21.40 5.57
CA ALA A 88 -15.30 21.49 4.12
C ALA A 88 -16.02 20.28 3.50
N ALA A 89 -15.76 19.07 4.01
CA ALA A 89 -16.43 17.84 3.57
C ALA A 89 -17.94 17.86 3.83
N GLU A 90 -18.36 18.34 4.99
CA GLU A 90 -19.79 18.48 5.35
C GLU A 90 -20.55 19.49 4.48
N ARG A 91 -19.85 20.52 3.98
CA ARG A 91 -20.41 21.51 3.06
C ARG A 91 -20.44 21.07 1.60
N ASP A 92 -19.62 20.09 1.23
CA ASP A 92 -19.54 19.57 -0.14
C ASP A 92 -20.66 18.55 -0.39
N THR A 93 -21.61 18.92 -1.24
CA THR A 93 -22.76 18.05 -1.58
C THR A 93 -22.37 16.78 -2.36
N MET A 94 -21.16 16.71 -2.90
CA MET A 94 -20.65 15.53 -3.59
C MET A 94 -20.00 14.52 -2.63
N VAL A 95 -19.70 14.95 -1.40
CA VAL A 95 -19.15 14.09 -0.35
C VAL A 95 -20.30 13.45 0.43
N VAL A 96 -20.50 12.17 0.25
CA VAL A 96 -21.54 11.41 0.94
C VAL A 96 -20.89 10.27 1.71
N VAL A 97 -21.07 10.25 3.04
CA VAL A 97 -20.64 9.17 3.92
C VAL A 97 -21.88 8.66 4.66
N THR A 98 -22.22 7.39 4.42
CA THR A 98 -23.41 6.78 5.01
C THR A 98 -23.13 6.21 6.41
N ASP A 99 -24.17 6.13 7.25
CA ASP A 99 -24.05 5.50 8.57
C ASP A 99 -23.66 4.01 8.45
N GLU A 100 -24.10 3.33 7.40
CA GLU A 100 -23.79 1.93 7.12
C GLU A 100 -22.29 1.72 6.87
N GLU A 101 -21.66 2.59 6.07
CA GLU A 101 -20.22 2.55 5.83
C GLU A 101 -19.42 2.77 7.11
N VAL A 102 -19.81 3.76 7.91
CA VAL A 102 -19.16 4.03 9.20
C VAL A 102 -19.29 2.83 10.14
N GLN A 103 -20.50 2.29 10.30
CA GLN A 103 -20.76 1.18 11.20
C GLN A 103 -20.03 -0.10 10.76
N SER A 104 -19.99 -0.40 9.49
CA SER A 104 -19.28 -1.57 8.96
C SER A 104 -17.80 -1.57 9.38
N VAL A 105 -17.09 -0.43 9.22
CA VAL A 105 -15.68 -0.33 9.61
C VAL A 105 -15.48 -0.37 11.12
N VAL A 106 -16.40 0.25 11.88
CA VAL A 106 -16.35 0.23 13.34
C VAL A 106 -16.61 -1.18 13.88
N ASP A 107 -17.56 -1.92 13.32
CA ASP A 107 -17.87 -3.29 13.74
C ASP A 107 -16.70 -4.23 13.48
N GLU A 108 -16.02 -4.12 12.33
CA GLU A 108 -14.80 -4.86 12.05
C GLU A 108 -13.69 -4.54 13.07
N ALA A 109 -13.47 -3.27 13.37
CA ALA A 109 -12.48 -2.84 14.35
C ALA A 109 -12.81 -3.37 15.77
N ILE A 110 -14.06 -3.30 16.18
CA ILE A 110 -14.53 -3.84 17.47
C ILE A 110 -14.35 -5.37 17.53
N GLN A 111 -14.68 -6.08 16.46
CA GLN A 111 -14.45 -7.53 16.38
C GLN A 111 -12.97 -7.88 16.47
N SER A 112 -12.10 -7.14 15.76
CA SER A 112 -10.66 -7.34 15.80
C SER A 112 -10.12 -7.16 17.22
N ILE A 113 -10.52 -6.09 17.91
CA ILE A 113 -10.12 -5.85 19.30
C ILE A 113 -10.62 -6.98 20.20
N ARG A 114 -11.89 -7.37 20.11
CA ARG A 114 -12.46 -8.47 20.91
C ARG A 114 -11.68 -9.77 20.75
N SER A 115 -11.23 -10.09 19.55
CA SER A 115 -10.47 -11.32 19.28
C SER A 115 -9.08 -11.34 19.93
N GLY A 116 -8.54 -10.18 20.31
CA GLY A 116 -7.27 -10.04 21.01
C GLY A 116 -7.34 -10.30 22.53
N PHE A 117 -8.56 -10.42 23.11
CA PHE A 117 -8.75 -10.62 24.54
C PHE A 117 -9.31 -12.01 24.85
N ASN A 118 -8.87 -12.59 25.97
CA ASN A 118 -9.33 -13.91 26.41
C ASN A 118 -10.76 -13.88 26.99
N SER A 119 -11.22 -12.73 27.46
CA SER A 119 -12.58 -12.54 27.99
C SER A 119 -13.08 -11.11 27.80
N THR A 120 -14.43 -10.97 27.83
CA THR A 120 -15.07 -9.62 27.81
C THR A 120 -14.67 -8.80 29.03
N ALA A 121 -14.47 -9.42 30.19
CA ALA A 121 -14.08 -8.72 31.41
C ALA A 121 -12.65 -8.17 31.33
N ASP A 122 -11.74 -8.83 30.60
CA ASP A 122 -10.39 -8.32 30.37
C ASP A 122 -10.42 -7.13 29.42
N LEU A 123 -11.22 -7.19 28.35
CA LEU A 123 -11.44 -6.09 27.45
C LEU A 123 -12.06 -4.87 28.19
N GLU A 124 -13.08 -5.06 29.00
CA GLU A 124 -13.72 -3.97 29.75
C GLU A 124 -12.74 -3.31 30.73
N ARG A 125 -11.89 -4.10 31.39
CA ARG A 125 -10.84 -3.57 32.29
C ARG A 125 -9.83 -2.73 31.52
N ASP A 126 -9.41 -3.19 30.35
CA ASP A 126 -8.47 -2.47 29.51
C ASP A 126 -9.07 -1.16 28.97
N LEU A 127 -10.33 -1.19 28.53
CA LEU A 127 -11.08 0.00 28.14
C LEU A 127 -11.21 1.01 29.29
N GLN A 128 -11.45 0.57 30.52
CA GLN A 128 -11.51 1.43 31.70
C GLN A 128 -10.15 2.04 32.01
N MET A 129 -9.05 1.30 31.88
CA MET A 129 -7.68 1.85 32.00
C MET A 129 -7.37 2.86 30.92
N ALA A 130 -7.95 2.69 29.72
CA ALA A 130 -7.86 3.65 28.62
C ALA A 130 -8.81 4.86 28.75
N GLY A 131 -9.65 4.91 29.82
CA GLY A 131 -10.55 6.05 30.10
C GLY A 131 -11.97 5.91 29.58
N PHE A 132 -12.32 4.78 28.94
CA PHE A 132 -13.69 4.52 28.45
C PHE A 132 -14.54 3.83 29.53
N LYS A 133 -15.79 4.25 29.65
CA LYS A 133 -16.71 3.68 30.65
C LYS A 133 -17.19 2.28 30.29
N SER A 134 -17.30 1.99 29.00
CA SER A 134 -17.81 0.73 28.47
C SER A 134 -17.36 0.53 27.01
N LEU A 135 -17.61 -0.66 26.47
CA LEU A 135 -17.43 -0.93 25.04
C LEU A 135 -18.33 -0.06 24.16
N ASP A 136 -19.53 0.28 24.61
CA ASP A 136 -20.44 1.15 23.85
C ASP A 136 -19.93 2.60 23.82
N ASP A 137 -19.34 3.09 24.92
CA ASP A 137 -18.68 4.39 24.97
C ASP A 137 -17.48 4.46 24.00
N TYR A 138 -16.67 3.40 23.98
CA TYR A 138 -15.58 3.25 23.01
C TYR A 138 -16.10 3.16 21.57
N ARG A 139 -17.19 2.41 21.33
CA ARG A 139 -17.83 2.32 20.02
C ARG A 139 -18.30 3.69 19.53
N LEU A 140 -18.94 4.48 20.38
CA LEU A 140 -19.39 5.84 20.04
C LEU A 140 -18.21 6.71 19.63
N TYR A 141 -17.14 6.71 20.43
CA TYR A 141 -15.90 7.41 20.13
C TYR A 141 -15.31 6.99 18.76
N ARG A 142 -15.23 5.67 18.50
CA ARG A 142 -14.72 5.13 17.24
C ARG A 142 -15.60 5.50 16.05
N THR A 143 -16.91 5.51 16.23
CA THR A 143 -17.88 5.92 15.19
C THR A 143 -17.64 7.36 14.76
N GLU A 144 -17.48 8.26 15.72
CA GLU A 144 -17.20 9.68 15.42
C GLU A 144 -15.86 9.84 14.70
N GLN A 145 -14.79 9.23 15.21
CA GLN A 145 -13.48 9.28 14.56
C GLN A 145 -13.52 8.71 13.13
N GLN A 146 -14.21 7.58 12.93
CA GLN A 146 -14.30 6.94 11.62
C GLN A 146 -15.11 7.78 10.63
N ARG A 147 -16.19 8.40 11.09
CA ARG A 147 -16.97 9.34 10.26
C ARG A 147 -16.11 10.48 9.76
N ARG A 148 -15.37 11.13 10.66
CA ARG A 148 -14.45 12.22 10.32
C ARG A 148 -13.40 11.79 9.30
N ASN A 149 -12.79 10.62 9.50
CA ASN A 149 -11.79 10.07 8.57
C ASN A 149 -12.38 9.80 7.18
N LEU A 150 -13.57 9.22 7.11
CA LEU A 150 -14.25 8.94 5.84
C LEU A 150 -14.63 10.24 5.12
N LEU A 151 -15.16 11.24 5.84
CA LEU A 151 -15.48 12.55 5.28
C LEU A 151 -14.24 13.23 4.66
N THR A 152 -13.15 13.31 5.43
CA THR A 152 -11.89 13.90 4.94
C THR A 152 -11.33 13.13 3.74
N SER A 153 -11.33 11.79 3.80
CA SER A 153 -10.84 10.96 2.69
C SER A 153 -11.67 11.14 1.43
N ALA A 154 -12.99 11.16 1.55
CA ALA A 154 -13.90 11.36 0.43
C ALA A 154 -13.75 12.76 -0.18
N LEU A 155 -13.59 13.81 0.66
CA LEU A 155 -13.32 15.17 0.19
C LEU A 155 -12.03 15.21 -0.63
N LEU A 156 -10.92 14.71 -0.08
CA LEU A 156 -9.63 14.74 -0.77
C LEU A 156 -9.66 13.95 -2.08
N GLN A 157 -10.37 12.81 -2.10
CA GLN A 157 -10.57 12.04 -3.32
C GLN A 157 -11.38 12.83 -4.37
N ASN A 158 -12.47 13.48 -3.97
CA ASN A 158 -13.29 14.31 -4.84
C ASN A 158 -12.48 15.47 -5.42
N LEU A 159 -11.74 16.22 -4.59
CA LEU A 159 -10.89 17.33 -5.01
C LEU A 159 -9.80 16.88 -6.01
N ARG A 160 -9.21 15.69 -5.83
CA ARG A 160 -8.27 15.11 -6.80
C ARG A 160 -8.94 14.80 -8.13
N GLN A 161 -10.13 14.19 -8.11
CA GLN A 161 -10.89 13.86 -9.32
C GLN A 161 -11.32 15.10 -10.10
N MET A 162 -11.72 16.15 -9.40
CA MET A 162 -12.09 17.44 -10.01
C MET A 162 -10.87 18.26 -10.46
N GLY A 163 -9.66 17.85 -10.09
CA GLY A 163 -8.41 18.56 -10.40
C GLY A 163 -8.23 19.85 -9.60
N GLU A 164 -8.91 20.00 -8.49
CA GLU A 164 -8.75 21.14 -7.58
C GLU A 164 -7.52 20.96 -6.67
N LEU A 165 -7.21 19.71 -6.31
CA LEU A 165 -5.99 19.34 -5.59
C LEU A 165 -4.92 18.86 -6.58
N ARG A 166 -4.37 19.79 -7.36
CA ARG A 166 -3.29 19.47 -8.33
C ARG A 166 -1.95 19.49 -7.62
N PRO A 167 -1.15 18.41 -7.77
CA PRO A 167 0.21 18.40 -7.23
C PRO A 167 1.00 19.64 -7.66
N LEU A 168 1.67 20.28 -6.72
CA LEU A 168 2.52 21.44 -6.94
C LEU A 168 3.97 20.99 -6.87
N PRO A 169 4.71 21.01 -8.00
CA PRO A 169 6.11 20.58 -8.00
C PRO A 169 6.93 21.36 -6.96
N PRO A 170 7.65 20.66 -6.07
CA PRO A 170 8.53 21.33 -5.11
C PRO A 170 9.75 21.91 -5.81
N THR A 171 10.38 22.87 -5.18
CA THR A 171 11.68 23.39 -5.56
C THR A 171 12.79 22.41 -5.18
N GLU A 172 13.96 22.57 -5.82
CA GLU A 172 15.14 21.75 -5.48
C GLU A 172 15.60 21.98 -4.02
N GLU A 173 15.37 23.17 -3.48
CA GLU A 173 15.67 23.53 -2.10
C GLU A 173 14.77 22.77 -1.12
N GLU A 174 13.45 22.79 -1.34
CA GLU A 174 12.49 22.02 -0.55
C GLU A 174 12.77 20.52 -0.57
N LEU A 175 13.17 19.98 -1.73
CA LEU A 175 13.56 18.58 -1.86
C LEU A 175 14.77 18.24 -0.99
N ARG A 176 15.79 19.09 -1.00
CA ARG A 176 17.01 18.89 -0.21
C ARG A 176 16.74 19.04 1.30
N GLU A 177 15.96 20.03 1.68
CA GLU A 177 15.55 20.21 3.07
C GLU A 177 14.76 19.00 3.58
N ALA A 178 13.80 18.49 2.80
CA ALA A 178 13.03 17.30 3.17
C ALA A 178 13.93 16.05 3.30
N PHE A 179 14.87 15.88 2.37
CA PHE A 179 15.86 14.79 2.44
C PHE A 179 16.68 14.87 3.73
N GLU A 180 17.26 16.03 4.05
CA GLU A 180 18.10 16.18 5.25
C GLU A 180 17.28 16.06 6.53
N ALA A 181 16.04 16.57 6.58
CA ALA A 181 15.16 16.47 7.75
C ALA A 181 14.79 15.01 8.08
N THR A 182 14.71 14.15 7.07
CA THR A 182 14.31 12.75 7.22
C THR A 182 15.48 11.76 7.06
N ARG A 183 16.68 12.25 6.81
CA ARG A 183 17.89 11.45 6.51
C ARG A 183 18.16 10.31 7.48
N ALA A 184 17.96 10.54 8.77
CA ALA A 184 18.15 9.52 9.81
C ALA A 184 17.05 8.44 9.82
N GLN A 185 15.92 8.70 9.17
CA GLN A 185 14.76 7.81 9.12
C GLN A 185 14.76 6.96 7.85
N HIS A 186 15.56 7.33 6.84
CA HIS A 186 15.63 6.58 5.60
C HIS A 186 16.33 5.24 5.82
N PRO A 187 15.75 4.15 5.30
CA PRO A 187 16.40 2.86 5.30
C PRO A 187 17.71 2.95 4.51
N ARG A 188 18.65 2.10 4.86
CA ARG A 188 19.87 1.97 4.06
C ARG A 188 19.51 1.50 2.67
N ARG A 189 20.13 2.10 1.65
CA ARG A 189 19.98 1.67 0.27
C ARG A 189 20.57 0.25 0.15
N PRO A 190 19.80 -0.72 -0.39
CA PRO A 190 20.31 -2.07 -0.62
C PRO A 190 21.43 -2.05 -1.68
N ALA A 191 22.24 -3.10 -1.70
CA ALA A 191 23.16 -3.31 -2.80
C ALA A 191 22.37 -3.58 -4.08
N THR A 192 22.68 -2.84 -5.16
CA THR A 192 22.00 -2.97 -6.46
C THR A 192 22.96 -3.40 -7.57
N VAL A 193 22.39 -3.88 -8.66
CA VAL A 193 23.10 -4.20 -9.90
C VAL A 193 22.32 -3.68 -11.10
N SER A 194 23.05 -3.23 -12.10
CA SER A 194 22.51 -2.80 -13.38
C SER A 194 23.17 -3.61 -14.51
N PHE A 195 22.34 -4.10 -15.43
CA PHE A 195 22.84 -4.87 -16.57
C PHE A 195 21.88 -4.82 -17.77
N ARG A 196 22.43 -5.05 -18.96
CA ARG A 196 21.64 -5.27 -20.18
C ARG A 196 21.66 -6.76 -20.54
N GLN A 197 20.57 -7.26 -21.10
CA GLN A 197 20.49 -8.66 -21.48
C GLN A 197 19.82 -8.88 -22.83
N ILE A 198 20.29 -9.94 -23.51
CA ILE A 198 19.59 -10.52 -24.65
C ILE A 198 19.16 -11.91 -24.23
N VAL A 199 17.86 -12.10 -24.08
CA VAL A 199 17.28 -13.37 -23.64
C VAL A 199 16.81 -14.15 -24.87
N VAL A 200 17.35 -15.35 -25.05
CA VAL A 200 17.00 -16.27 -26.13
C VAL A 200 16.07 -17.33 -25.60
N ALA A 201 14.85 -17.38 -26.12
CA ALA A 201 13.87 -18.39 -25.72
C ALA A 201 14.10 -19.75 -26.39
N THR A 202 13.85 -20.80 -25.64
CA THR A 202 13.67 -22.17 -26.23
C THR A 202 12.43 -22.13 -27.12
N GLN A 203 12.61 -22.56 -28.38
CA GLN A 203 11.51 -22.66 -29.34
C GLN A 203 11.03 -24.10 -29.43
N PRO A 204 9.73 -24.35 -29.31
CA PRO A 204 9.18 -25.68 -29.52
C PRO A 204 9.31 -26.06 -31.01
N ASP A 205 9.43 -27.34 -31.29
CA ASP A 205 9.40 -27.82 -32.68
C ASP A 205 7.96 -27.87 -33.24
N SER A 206 7.86 -28.17 -34.55
CA SER A 206 6.57 -28.18 -35.23
C SER A 206 5.64 -29.31 -34.79
N VAL A 207 6.18 -30.37 -34.21
CA VAL A 207 5.39 -31.49 -33.67
C VAL A 207 4.75 -31.07 -32.36
N ALA A 208 5.55 -30.53 -31.42
CA ALA A 208 5.07 -30.02 -30.13
C ALA A 208 4.03 -28.93 -30.31
N LEU A 209 4.25 -28.00 -31.26
CA LEU A 209 3.25 -26.96 -31.57
C LEU A 209 1.94 -27.55 -32.08
N ARG A 210 1.98 -28.55 -32.96
CA ARG A 210 0.77 -29.19 -33.48
C ARG A 210 0.02 -29.94 -32.39
N GLU A 211 0.71 -30.67 -31.55
CA GLU A 211 0.13 -31.40 -30.42
C GLU A 211 -0.53 -30.42 -29.40
N ALA A 212 0.12 -29.32 -29.06
CA ALA A 212 -0.43 -28.30 -28.18
C ALA A 212 -1.68 -27.64 -28.79
N PHE A 213 -1.65 -27.35 -30.10
CA PHE A 213 -2.82 -26.83 -30.81
C PHE A 213 -3.99 -27.84 -30.77
N GLN A 214 -3.74 -29.09 -31.04
CA GLN A 214 -4.78 -30.14 -31.02
C GLN A 214 -5.38 -30.31 -29.62
N ARG A 215 -4.57 -30.27 -28.57
CA ARG A 215 -5.04 -30.27 -27.17
C ARG A 215 -5.91 -29.05 -26.89
N ALA A 216 -5.46 -27.86 -27.26
CA ALA A 216 -6.23 -26.61 -27.06
C ALA A 216 -7.57 -26.65 -27.83
N ASP A 217 -7.57 -27.05 -29.11
CA ASP A 217 -8.81 -27.13 -29.90
C ASP A 217 -9.78 -28.19 -29.34
N SER A 218 -9.26 -29.35 -28.87
CA SER A 218 -10.08 -30.34 -28.17
C SER A 218 -10.79 -29.76 -26.93
N LEU A 219 -10.09 -28.95 -26.11
CA LEU A 219 -10.69 -28.26 -24.94
C LEU A 219 -11.72 -27.25 -25.37
N ARG A 220 -11.45 -26.49 -26.43
CA ARG A 220 -12.44 -25.58 -27.02
C ARG A 220 -13.72 -26.30 -27.47
N VAL A 221 -13.60 -27.45 -28.11
CA VAL A 221 -14.77 -28.26 -28.50
C VAL A 221 -15.58 -28.70 -27.27
N ARG A 222 -14.93 -29.12 -26.19
CA ARG A 222 -15.60 -29.47 -24.93
C ARG A 222 -16.35 -28.29 -24.33
N LEU A 223 -15.76 -27.09 -24.34
CA LEU A 223 -16.40 -25.85 -23.90
C LEU A 223 -17.64 -25.51 -24.74
N VAL A 224 -17.54 -25.63 -26.05
CA VAL A 224 -18.69 -25.42 -26.97
C VAL A 224 -19.81 -26.43 -26.71
N ASN A 225 -19.49 -27.66 -26.31
CA ASN A 225 -20.44 -28.68 -25.90
C ASN A 225 -21.00 -28.51 -24.50
N GLY A 226 -20.64 -27.42 -23.78
CA GLY A 226 -21.23 -27.06 -22.50
C GLY A 226 -20.49 -27.52 -21.27
N GLU A 227 -19.26 -28.03 -21.39
CA GLU A 227 -18.46 -28.34 -20.21
C GLU A 227 -18.05 -27.04 -19.46
N ASP A 228 -17.94 -27.15 -18.14
CA ASP A 228 -17.60 -26.00 -17.29
C ASP A 228 -16.18 -25.49 -17.55
N PHE A 229 -16.05 -24.21 -17.84
CA PHE A 229 -14.78 -23.57 -18.14
C PHE A 229 -13.80 -23.64 -16.97
N GLY A 230 -14.30 -23.38 -15.75
CA GLY A 230 -13.47 -23.36 -14.54
C GLY A 230 -12.90 -24.75 -14.25
N ALA A 231 -13.71 -25.79 -14.37
CA ALA A 231 -13.29 -27.17 -14.21
C ALA A 231 -12.22 -27.58 -15.25
N LEU A 232 -12.42 -27.18 -16.52
CA LEU A 232 -11.44 -27.44 -17.57
C LEU A 232 -10.15 -26.66 -17.37
N ALA A 233 -10.21 -25.40 -16.94
CA ALA A 233 -9.04 -24.60 -16.61
C ALA A 233 -8.26 -25.23 -15.47
N GLN A 234 -8.92 -25.65 -14.41
CA GLN A 234 -8.31 -26.27 -13.24
C GLN A 234 -7.61 -27.61 -13.59
N ALA A 235 -8.24 -28.41 -14.46
CA ALA A 235 -7.72 -29.72 -14.84
C ALA A 235 -6.62 -29.66 -15.93
N HIS A 236 -6.68 -28.70 -16.84
CA HIS A 236 -5.91 -28.72 -18.08
C HIS A 236 -5.08 -27.47 -18.38
N SER A 237 -5.25 -26.38 -17.63
CA SER A 237 -4.45 -25.16 -17.85
C SER A 237 -3.03 -25.34 -17.32
N ASP A 238 -2.06 -24.95 -18.14
CA ASP A 238 -0.65 -24.88 -17.77
C ASP A 238 -0.30 -23.54 -17.08
N ASP A 239 -1.26 -22.60 -16.98
CA ASP A 239 -1.07 -21.36 -16.23
C ASP A 239 -1.32 -21.59 -14.74
N VAL A 240 -0.24 -21.78 -13.99
CA VAL A 240 -0.28 -21.99 -12.52
C VAL A 240 -0.82 -20.78 -11.75
N GLY A 241 -0.73 -19.58 -12.33
CA GLY A 241 -1.19 -18.35 -11.70
C GLY A 241 -2.71 -18.22 -11.65
N THR A 242 -3.44 -18.81 -12.60
CA THR A 242 -4.89 -18.65 -12.72
C THR A 242 -5.69 -19.94 -12.73
N LYS A 243 -5.08 -21.10 -12.97
CA LYS A 243 -5.80 -22.39 -13.12
C LYS A 243 -6.69 -22.70 -11.91
N ASP A 244 -6.18 -22.52 -10.69
CA ASP A 244 -6.91 -22.84 -9.44
C ASP A 244 -8.09 -21.89 -9.19
N ARG A 245 -8.09 -20.73 -9.88
CA ARG A 245 -9.19 -19.77 -9.91
C ARG A 245 -10.03 -19.88 -11.17
N GLY A 246 -10.07 -21.04 -11.81
CA GLY A 246 -10.83 -21.31 -13.04
C GLY A 246 -10.36 -20.51 -14.25
N GLY A 247 -9.08 -20.17 -14.31
CA GLY A 247 -8.45 -19.37 -15.38
C GLY A 247 -8.76 -17.87 -15.33
N ASN A 248 -9.30 -17.34 -14.22
CA ASN A 248 -9.78 -15.96 -14.11
C ASN A 248 -8.61 -14.96 -14.01
N LEU A 249 -8.53 -14.05 -14.99
CA LEU A 249 -7.59 -12.90 -15.02
C LEU A 249 -8.21 -11.61 -14.48
N GLY A 250 -9.52 -11.58 -14.25
CA GLY A 250 -10.23 -10.37 -13.84
C GLY A 250 -10.45 -9.38 -14.98
N TRP A 251 -10.60 -8.11 -14.61
CA TRP A 251 -10.72 -7.01 -15.55
C TRP A 251 -9.35 -6.62 -16.11
N VAL A 252 -9.25 -6.56 -17.43
CA VAL A 252 -8.05 -6.15 -18.16
C VAL A 252 -8.35 -4.99 -19.09
N ARG A 253 -7.38 -4.07 -19.23
CA ARG A 253 -7.43 -2.93 -20.15
C ARG A 253 -6.39 -3.08 -21.23
N ARG A 254 -6.61 -2.45 -22.38
CA ARG A 254 -5.62 -2.43 -23.47
C ARG A 254 -4.30 -1.82 -23.01
N GLY A 255 -3.19 -2.48 -23.39
CA GLY A 255 -1.84 -2.03 -23.08
C GLY A 255 -1.41 -2.27 -21.62
N GLN A 256 -2.19 -3.02 -20.84
CA GLN A 256 -1.87 -3.33 -19.45
C GLN A 256 -1.56 -4.82 -19.24
N GLY A 257 -0.30 -5.18 -19.50
CA GLY A 257 0.28 -6.45 -19.02
C GLY A 257 -0.08 -7.73 -19.77
N LEU A 258 -0.86 -7.67 -20.86
CA LEU A 258 -1.13 -8.81 -21.71
C LEU A 258 -0.27 -8.79 -22.97
N VAL A 259 0.13 -9.97 -23.46
CA VAL A 259 0.78 -10.05 -24.78
C VAL A 259 -0.22 -9.67 -25.86
N ARG A 260 0.29 -9.01 -26.90
CA ARG A 260 -0.54 -8.38 -27.95
C ARG A 260 -1.51 -9.34 -28.60
N GLU A 261 -1.08 -10.55 -28.91
CA GLU A 261 -1.90 -11.58 -29.58
C GLU A 261 -3.09 -11.99 -28.72
N PHE A 262 -2.90 -12.10 -27.41
CA PHE A 262 -3.96 -12.39 -26.45
C PHE A 262 -4.92 -11.20 -26.34
N GLU A 263 -4.38 -9.99 -26.18
CA GLU A 263 -5.16 -8.76 -26.07
C GLU A 263 -6.03 -8.54 -27.30
N ASP A 264 -5.44 -8.64 -28.50
CA ASP A 264 -6.16 -8.47 -29.75
C ASP A 264 -7.30 -9.49 -29.92
N ALA A 265 -7.11 -10.73 -29.45
CA ALA A 265 -8.15 -11.73 -29.46
C ALA A 265 -9.26 -11.44 -28.43
N ALA A 266 -8.87 -11.14 -27.18
CA ALA A 266 -9.82 -10.88 -26.09
C ALA A 266 -10.76 -9.71 -26.42
N PHE A 267 -10.22 -8.59 -26.92
CA PHE A 267 -11.02 -7.39 -27.23
C PHE A 267 -11.87 -7.50 -28.51
N ARG A 268 -11.76 -8.58 -29.28
CA ARG A 268 -12.65 -8.90 -30.42
C ARG A 268 -13.79 -9.85 -30.07
N LEU A 269 -13.69 -10.53 -28.92
CA LEU A 269 -14.70 -11.50 -28.51
C LEU A 269 -15.94 -10.80 -27.93
N GLN A 270 -17.08 -11.39 -28.22
CA GLN A 270 -18.33 -11.01 -27.57
C GLN A 270 -18.42 -11.71 -26.18
N PRO A 271 -19.03 -11.06 -25.17
CA PRO A 271 -19.30 -11.71 -23.90
C PRO A 271 -20.00 -13.06 -24.05
N GLY A 272 -19.52 -14.04 -23.29
CA GLY A 272 -20.04 -15.41 -23.32
C GLY A 272 -19.43 -16.33 -24.38
N THR A 273 -18.68 -15.80 -25.35
CA THR A 273 -18.06 -16.62 -26.42
C THR A 273 -16.63 -17.04 -26.11
N PHE A 274 -16.15 -18.09 -26.80
CA PHE A 274 -14.79 -18.62 -26.69
C PHE A 274 -13.98 -18.31 -27.95
N SER A 275 -12.69 -18.01 -27.78
CA SER A 275 -11.77 -17.89 -28.91
C SER A 275 -11.48 -19.26 -29.56
N PHE A 276 -11.02 -19.25 -30.81
CA PHE A 276 -10.15 -20.31 -31.28
C PHE A 276 -8.83 -20.29 -30.49
N PRO A 277 -8.03 -21.40 -30.53
CA PRO A 277 -6.72 -21.38 -29.91
C PRO A 277 -5.86 -20.22 -30.42
N VAL A 278 -5.49 -19.28 -29.52
CA VAL A 278 -4.67 -18.09 -29.83
C VAL A 278 -3.23 -18.40 -29.46
N TYR A 279 -2.34 -18.39 -30.42
CA TYR A 279 -0.92 -18.62 -30.18
C TYR A 279 -0.23 -17.38 -29.64
N THR A 280 0.55 -17.56 -28.56
CA THR A 280 1.40 -16.54 -27.94
C THR A 280 2.77 -17.13 -27.61
N PRO A 281 3.75 -16.36 -27.16
CA PRO A 281 5.03 -16.92 -26.68
C PRO A 281 4.90 -17.96 -25.54
N PHE A 282 3.77 -17.99 -24.83
CA PHE A 282 3.52 -18.96 -23.74
C PHE A 282 2.86 -20.24 -24.20
N GLY A 283 2.23 -20.27 -25.37
CA GLY A 283 1.49 -21.40 -25.91
C GLY A 283 0.16 -20.99 -26.53
N PHE A 284 -0.79 -21.93 -26.57
CA PHE A 284 -2.13 -21.71 -27.10
C PHE A 284 -3.11 -21.38 -25.99
N HIS A 285 -3.81 -20.24 -26.10
CA HIS A 285 -4.83 -19.81 -25.16
C HIS A 285 -6.23 -20.03 -25.75
N ILE A 286 -7.14 -20.56 -24.92
CA ILE A 286 -8.58 -20.46 -25.15
C ILE A 286 -9.07 -19.35 -24.24
N ILE A 287 -9.59 -18.29 -24.82
CA ILE A 287 -10.00 -17.09 -24.11
C ILE A 287 -11.52 -17.01 -24.08
N GLN A 288 -12.09 -16.65 -22.94
CA GLN A 288 -13.49 -16.29 -22.83
C GLN A 288 -13.61 -14.90 -22.21
N VAL A 289 -14.39 -14.03 -22.86
CA VAL A 289 -14.85 -12.78 -22.28
C VAL A 289 -16.12 -13.04 -21.49
N GLN A 290 -16.11 -12.72 -20.21
CA GLN A 290 -17.27 -12.85 -19.33
C GLN A 290 -18.14 -11.59 -19.40
N ARG A 291 -17.53 -10.41 -19.35
CA ARG A 291 -18.15 -9.10 -19.44
C ARG A 291 -17.27 -8.15 -20.25
N ALA A 292 -17.88 -7.14 -20.86
CA ALA A 292 -17.17 -6.10 -21.60
C ALA A 292 -17.71 -4.72 -21.22
N GLU A 293 -16.79 -3.77 -21.08
CA GLU A 293 -17.00 -2.33 -20.92
C GLU A 293 -16.23 -1.58 -22.02
N PRO A 294 -16.46 -0.29 -22.25
CA PRO A 294 -15.88 0.42 -23.40
C PRO A 294 -14.36 0.35 -23.53
N ALA A 295 -13.63 0.27 -22.38
CA ALA A 295 -12.15 0.24 -22.36
C ALA A 295 -11.56 -1.00 -21.67
N SER A 296 -12.40 -1.92 -21.18
CA SER A 296 -11.97 -3.07 -20.38
C SER A 296 -12.83 -4.30 -20.66
N VAL A 297 -12.23 -5.47 -20.48
CA VAL A 297 -12.92 -6.75 -20.59
C VAL A 297 -12.60 -7.62 -19.38
N GLN A 298 -13.59 -8.33 -18.86
CA GLN A 298 -13.39 -9.34 -17.84
C GLN A 298 -13.16 -10.68 -18.52
N VAL A 299 -11.98 -11.26 -18.34
CA VAL A 299 -11.55 -12.45 -19.08
C VAL A 299 -11.14 -13.59 -18.19
N ARG A 300 -11.29 -14.80 -18.71
CA ARG A 300 -10.65 -16.01 -18.21
C ARG A 300 -10.05 -16.79 -19.36
N HIS A 301 -9.02 -17.60 -19.09
CA HIS A 301 -8.34 -18.35 -20.12
C HIS A 301 -7.93 -19.76 -19.67
N ILE A 302 -7.64 -20.60 -20.66
CA ILE A 302 -6.96 -21.88 -20.49
C ILE A 302 -5.71 -21.81 -21.35
N LEU A 303 -4.53 -21.96 -20.73
CA LEU A 303 -3.25 -22.05 -21.42
C LEU A 303 -2.88 -23.49 -21.67
N VAL A 304 -2.48 -23.80 -22.90
CA VAL A 304 -1.89 -25.11 -23.30
C VAL A 304 -0.50 -24.85 -23.85
N SER A 305 0.50 -25.09 -23.04
CA SER A 305 1.92 -24.93 -23.43
C SER A 305 2.41 -26.07 -24.31
N PRO A 306 3.19 -25.78 -25.35
CA PRO A 306 3.88 -26.86 -26.12
C PRO A 306 4.98 -27.48 -25.25
N GLY A 307 5.26 -28.75 -25.47
CA GLY A 307 6.40 -29.41 -24.85
C GLY A 307 7.74 -28.90 -25.42
N PHE A 308 8.78 -28.96 -24.58
CA PHE A 308 10.14 -28.61 -24.99
C PHE A 308 11.06 -29.83 -24.81
N THR A 309 11.75 -30.22 -25.88
CA THR A 309 12.72 -31.29 -25.84
C THR A 309 14.08 -30.77 -25.37
N ASP A 310 14.98 -31.70 -24.97
CA ASP A 310 16.36 -31.32 -24.63
C ASP A 310 17.11 -30.76 -25.85
N GLU A 311 16.80 -31.27 -27.06
CA GLU A 311 17.34 -30.72 -28.30
C GLU A 311 16.90 -29.24 -28.52
N ASN A 312 15.64 -28.92 -28.22
CA ASN A 312 15.16 -27.53 -28.31
C ASN A 312 15.92 -26.61 -27.32
N ARG A 313 16.14 -27.06 -26.09
CA ARG A 313 16.91 -26.31 -25.06
C ARG A 313 18.38 -26.14 -25.50
N GLU A 314 19.00 -27.19 -26.01
CA GLU A 314 20.39 -27.10 -26.48
C GLU A 314 20.56 -26.16 -27.67
N LYS A 315 19.64 -26.16 -28.64
CA LYS A 315 19.61 -25.19 -29.74
C LYS A 315 19.50 -23.74 -29.22
N ALA A 316 18.63 -23.49 -28.25
CA ALA A 316 18.48 -22.16 -27.65
C ALA A 316 19.76 -21.76 -26.90
N ARG A 317 20.35 -22.66 -26.11
CA ARG A 317 21.62 -22.41 -25.40
C ARG A 317 22.75 -22.06 -26.38
N ASN A 318 22.94 -22.84 -27.44
CA ASN A 318 23.99 -22.62 -28.45
C ASN A 318 23.78 -21.27 -29.17
N ARG A 319 22.53 -20.89 -29.43
CA ARG A 319 22.18 -19.57 -29.98
C ARG A 319 22.53 -18.46 -29.02
N ALA A 320 22.21 -18.59 -27.71
CA ALA A 320 22.56 -17.62 -26.70
C ALA A 320 24.08 -17.50 -26.49
N ASP A 321 24.80 -18.61 -26.56
CA ASP A 321 26.27 -18.61 -26.51
C ASP A 321 26.87 -17.85 -27.69
N SER A 322 26.33 -18.08 -28.91
CA SER A 322 26.72 -17.30 -30.10
C SER A 322 26.48 -15.82 -29.92
N VAL A 323 25.32 -15.43 -29.34
CA VAL A 323 25.01 -14.02 -29.03
C VAL A 323 26.02 -13.45 -28.03
N ALA A 324 26.32 -14.17 -26.95
CA ALA A 324 27.35 -13.75 -25.99
C ALA A 324 28.74 -13.62 -26.66
N GLY A 325 29.07 -14.52 -27.59
CA GLY A 325 30.29 -14.45 -28.43
C GLY A 325 30.32 -13.18 -29.28
N PHE A 326 29.23 -12.81 -29.95
CA PHE A 326 29.11 -11.59 -30.73
C PHE A 326 29.24 -10.32 -29.88
N LEU A 327 28.62 -10.33 -28.70
CA LEU A 327 28.76 -9.21 -27.73
C LEU A 327 30.21 -9.05 -27.27
N ARG A 328 30.93 -10.15 -26.99
CA ARG A 328 32.37 -10.12 -26.62
C ARG A 328 33.26 -9.59 -27.78
N GLN A 329 32.84 -9.80 -29.03
CA GLN A 329 33.50 -9.23 -30.21
C GLN A 329 33.15 -7.75 -30.45
N GLY A 330 32.26 -7.17 -29.65
CA GLY A 330 31.85 -5.76 -29.75
C GLY A 330 30.77 -5.46 -30.79
N LEU A 331 30.01 -6.46 -31.25
CA LEU A 331 28.87 -6.20 -32.12
C LEU A 331 27.79 -5.39 -31.37
N PRO A 332 27.04 -4.50 -32.04
CA PRO A 332 26.08 -3.62 -31.41
C PRO A 332 24.95 -4.40 -30.70
N PHE A 333 24.76 -4.12 -29.42
CA PHE A 333 23.76 -4.78 -28.59
C PHE A 333 22.35 -4.68 -29.20
N ASP A 334 21.93 -3.49 -29.63
CA ASP A 334 20.56 -3.26 -30.09
C ASP A 334 20.27 -4.00 -31.41
N SER A 335 21.27 -4.16 -32.27
CA SER A 335 21.17 -4.97 -33.50
C SER A 335 20.93 -6.46 -33.17
N LEU A 336 21.70 -6.99 -32.21
CA LEU A 336 21.56 -8.36 -31.77
C LEU A 336 20.24 -8.57 -31.01
N ALA A 337 19.88 -7.64 -30.13
CA ALA A 337 18.63 -7.70 -29.38
C ALA A 337 17.40 -7.70 -30.29
N ASN A 338 17.39 -6.92 -31.37
CA ASN A 338 16.27 -6.93 -32.31
C ASN A 338 16.08 -8.26 -33.04
N ILE A 339 17.13 -9.07 -33.15
CA ILE A 339 17.10 -10.38 -33.85
C ILE A 339 16.80 -11.52 -32.86
N TYR A 340 17.40 -11.48 -31.67
CA TYR A 340 17.49 -12.66 -30.80
C TYR A 340 16.68 -12.54 -29.49
N HIS A 341 16.39 -11.30 -29.05
CA HIS A 341 15.78 -11.10 -27.73
C HIS A 341 14.30 -11.50 -27.70
N ASP A 342 13.92 -12.26 -26.69
CA ASP A 342 12.50 -12.57 -26.40
C ASP A 342 11.79 -11.30 -25.92
N ARG A 343 10.70 -10.93 -26.59
CA ARG A 343 9.95 -9.71 -26.33
C ARG A 343 9.18 -9.71 -25.01
N THR A 344 9.09 -10.83 -24.35
CA THR A 344 8.44 -10.96 -23.03
C THR A 344 9.38 -10.62 -21.87
N GLU A 345 10.67 -10.43 -22.16
CA GLU A 345 11.70 -10.11 -21.17
C GLU A 345 12.21 -8.68 -21.36
N GLU A 346 12.65 -8.06 -20.27
CA GLU A 346 13.24 -6.73 -20.30
C GLU A 346 14.70 -6.77 -20.80
N ARG A 347 15.11 -5.74 -21.55
CA ARG A 347 16.48 -5.63 -22.12
C ARG A 347 17.45 -4.94 -21.20
N LEU A 348 16.96 -4.04 -20.37
CA LEU A 348 17.72 -3.21 -19.44
C LEU A 348 17.11 -3.35 -18.06
N LEU A 349 17.93 -3.72 -17.10
CA LEU A 349 17.58 -3.81 -15.69
C LEU A 349 18.53 -2.88 -14.96
N GLU A 350 17.98 -1.79 -14.38
CA GLU A 350 18.73 -0.77 -13.66
C GLU A 350 18.38 -0.78 -12.18
N ASP A 351 19.40 -0.62 -11.36
CA ASP A 351 19.30 -0.51 -9.89
C ASP A 351 18.47 -1.62 -9.20
N ILE A 352 18.54 -2.84 -9.78
CA ILE A 352 17.82 -3.98 -9.21
C ILE A 352 18.46 -4.39 -7.89
N PRO A 353 17.71 -4.44 -6.77
CA PRO A 353 18.21 -4.96 -5.50
C PRO A 353 18.74 -6.39 -5.67
N ARG A 354 19.95 -6.66 -5.18
CA ARG A 354 20.56 -8.01 -5.30
C ARG A 354 19.71 -9.10 -4.69
N GLU A 355 18.99 -8.80 -3.62
CA GLU A 355 18.09 -9.75 -2.95
C GLU A 355 16.84 -10.07 -3.79
N GLY A 356 16.43 -9.15 -4.67
CA GLY A 356 15.31 -9.31 -5.59
C GLY A 356 15.67 -10.00 -6.91
N LEU A 357 16.96 -10.26 -7.16
CA LEU A 357 17.38 -10.96 -8.38
C LEU A 357 16.98 -12.42 -8.32
N PRO A 358 16.47 -12.99 -9.43
CA PRO A 358 16.34 -14.43 -9.56
C PRO A 358 17.66 -15.14 -9.26
N ALA A 359 17.59 -16.31 -8.63
CA ALA A 359 18.76 -17.05 -8.13
C ALA A 359 19.83 -17.28 -9.22
N GLU A 360 19.39 -17.44 -10.45
CA GLU A 360 20.24 -17.71 -11.63
C GLU A 360 21.19 -16.55 -11.94
N TYR A 361 20.82 -15.31 -11.61
CA TYR A 361 21.66 -14.13 -11.81
C TYR A 361 22.61 -13.86 -10.64
N GLN A 362 22.28 -14.31 -9.43
CA GLN A 362 23.03 -13.94 -8.22
C GLN A 362 24.51 -14.33 -8.31
N GLN A 363 24.80 -15.58 -8.67
CA GLN A 363 26.16 -16.07 -8.79
C GLN A 363 26.95 -15.44 -9.95
N PRO A 364 26.43 -15.41 -11.20
CA PRO A 364 27.14 -14.78 -12.31
C PRO A 364 27.45 -13.30 -12.12
N LEU A 365 26.54 -12.56 -11.47
CA LEU A 365 26.70 -11.12 -11.29
C LEU A 365 27.49 -10.75 -10.02
N ALA A 366 27.75 -11.71 -9.12
CA ALA A 366 28.40 -11.43 -7.82
C ALA A 366 29.77 -10.75 -7.97
N ASN A 367 30.56 -11.19 -8.94
CA ASN A 367 31.94 -10.72 -9.15
C ASN A 367 32.15 -10.14 -10.55
N ALA A 368 31.07 -9.78 -11.24
CA ALA A 368 31.15 -9.23 -12.59
C ALA A 368 31.82 -7.85 -12.61
N GLN A 369 32.59 -7.60 -13.66
CA GLN A 369 33.23 -6.30 -13.88
C GLN A 369 32.43 -5.48 -14.90
N PRO A 370 32.44 -4.15 -14.82
CA PRO A 370 31.80 -3.29 -15.79
C PRO A 370 32.16 -3.63 -17.23
N ARG A 371 31.16 -3.72 -18.10
CA ARG A 371 31.23 -4.15 -19.51
C ARG A 371 31.58 -5.62 -19.73
N GLN A 372 31.68 -6.41 -18.69
CA GLN A 372 31.88 -7.87 -18.86
C GLN A 372 30.63 -8.51 -19.45
N VAL A 373 30.84 -9.39 -20.44
CA VAL A 373 29.79 -10.21 -21.05
C VAL A 373 29.77 -11.57 -20.39
N LEU A 374 28.62 -11.87 -19.78
CA LEU A 374 28.35 -13.11 -19.04
C LEU A 374 27.32 -13.97 -19.78
N GLY A 375 27.29 -15.24 -19.46
CA GLY A 375 26.30 -16.18 -19.98
C GLY A 375 26.88 -17.10 -21.08
N PRO A 376 26.01 -17.99 -21.63
CA PRO A 376 24.54 -18.01 -21.45
C PRO A 376 24.11 -18.43 -20.05
N ILE A 377 23.29 -17.62 -19.37
CA ILE A 377 22.70 -17.91 -18.07
C ILE A 377 21.35 -18.60 -18.31
N PRO A 378 21.11 -19.81 -17.80
CA PRO A 378 19.82 -20.47 -17.93
C PRO A 378 18.81 -19.82 -16.96
N LEU A 379 17.61 -19.50 -17.47
CA LEU A 379 16.50 -18.95 -16.72
C LEU A 379 15.32 -19.91 -16.80
N ASP A 380 14.93 -20.51 -15.70
CA ASP A 380 13.77 -21.39 -15.66
C ASP A 380 12.49 -20.55 -15.46
N ARG A 381 11.56 -20.68 -16.39
CA ARG A 381 10.25 -20.00 -16.32
C ARG A 381 9.11 -20.95 -16.01
N GLY A 382 9.41 -22.15 -15.53
CA GLY A 382 8.43 -23.21 -15.31
C GLY A 382 7.93 -23.83 -16.61
N ASN A 383 7.05 -24.83 -16.50
CA ASN A 383 6.44 -25.56 -17.63
C ASN A 383 7.45 -26.11 -18.64
N GLY A 384 8.71 -26.36 -18.23
CA GLY A 384 9.81 -26.82 -19.09
C GLY A 384 10.35 -25.76 -20.05
N ARG A 385 9.87 -24.50 -19.99
CA ARG A 385 10.37 -23.38 -20.79
C ARG A 385 11.62 -22.80 -20.12
N THR A 386 12.76 -23.11 -20.68
CA THR A 386 14.05 -22.52 -20.30
C THR A 386 14.41 -21.40 -21.27
N LEU A 387 14.82 -20.26 -20.76
CA LEU A 387 15.39 -19.16 -21.52
C LEU A 387 16.89 -19.10 -21.23
N PHE A 388 17.66 -18.44 -22.09
CA PHE A 388 19.10 -18.27 -21.90
C PHE A 388 19.48 -16.80 -22.09
N ALA A 389 20.04 -16.18 -21.06
CA ALA A 389 20.44 -14.78 -21.09
C ALA A 389 21.92 -14.61 -21.40
N ALA A 390 22.23 -13.80 -22.43
CA ALA A 390 23.54 -13.20 -22.63
C ALA A 390 23.51 -11.80 -22.00
N VAL A 391 24.34 -11.54 -20.99
CA VAL A 391 24.28 -10.36 -20.13
C VAL A 391 25.52 -9.49 -20.35
N ILE A 392 25.34 -8.17 -20.46
CA ILE A 392 26.40 -7.18 -20.30
C ILE A 392 26.22 -6.52 -18.95
N PHE A 393 27.14 -6.77 -18.03
CA PHE A 393 27.15 -6.12 -16.74
C PHE A 393 27.52 -4.65 -16.88
N LEU A 394 26.72 -3.74 -16.29
CA LEU A 394 26.96 -2.30 -16.34
C LEU A 394 27.67 -1.85 -15.07
N GLU A 395 27.03 -2.00 -13.94
CA GLU A 395 27.58 -1.56 -12.66
C GLU A 395 26.95 -2.30 -11.47
N SER A 396 27.58 -2.16 -10.32
CA SER A 396 27.03 -2.55 -9.03
C SER A 396 27.28 -1.45 -8.03
N ARG A 397 26.24 -1.07 -7.32
CA ARG A 397 26.33 -0.14 -6.20
C ARG A 397 26.29 -0.94 -4.89
N PRO A 398 27.25 -0.79 -3.99
CA PRO A 398 27.22 -1.48 -2.70
C PRO A 398 26.10 -0.93 -1.81
N GLU A 399 25.71 -1.71 -0.79
CA GLU A 399 24.84 -1.20 0.27
C GLU A 399 25.42 0.06 0.90
N GLY A 400 24.58 1.04 1.17
CA GLY A 400 25.02 2.32 1.73
C GLY A 400 23.88 3.12 2.35
N PRO A 401 24.18 4.30 2.90
CA PRO A 401 23.13 5.25 3.26
C PRO A 401 22.35 5.64 2.00
N ALA A 402 21.08 5.95 2.17
CA ALA A 402 20.29 6.51 1.06
C ALA A 402 20.93 7.82 0.58
N GLU A 403 21.04 7.99 -0.71
CA GLU A 403 21.49 9.21 -1.35
C GLU A 403 20.29 10.04 -1.82
N PHE A 404 20.46 11.33 -2.00
CA PHE A 404 19.37 12.22 -2.40
C PHE A 404 18.69 11.76 -3.70
N GLU A 405 19.50 11.35 -4.69
CA GLU A 405 18.99 10.91 -5.99
C GLU A 405 18.18 9.59 -5.90
N ASP A 406 18.48 8.73 -4.92
CA ASP A 406 17.72 7.48 -4.70
C ASP A 406 16.27 7.74 -4.26
N LEU A 407 16.00 8.90 -3.63
CA LEU A 407 14.72 9.26 -3.04
C LEU A 407 14.06 10.48 -3.68
N ARG A 408 14.72 11.09 -4.66
CA ARG A 408 14.30 12.35 -5.27
C ARG A 408 12.88 12.30 -5.84
N ASP A 409 12.56 11.24 -6.57
CA ASP A 409 11.25 11.09 -7.20
C ASP A 409 10.14 10.87 -6.15
N ASP A 410 10.39 10.03 -5.15
CA ASP A 410 9.46 9.80 -4.05
C ASP A 410 9.25 11.08 -3.22
N LEU A 411 10.33 11.80 -2.91
CA LEU A 411 10.25 13.08 -2.22
C LEU A 411 9.51 14.12 -3.06
N SER A 412 9.78 14.17 -4.36
CA SER A 412 9.11 15.10 -5.28
C SER A 412 7.60 14.85 -5.33
N GLN A 413 7.19 13.59 -5.45
CA GLN A 413 5.78 13.24 -5.47
C GLN A 413 5.10 13.57 -4.14
N ASN A 414 5.69 13.16 -3.01
CA ASN A 414 5.14 13.40 -1.68
C ASN A 414 5.01 14.90 -1.35
N LEU A 415 6.07 15.68 -1.64
CA LEU A 415 6.04 17.12 -1.43
C LEU A 415 5.04 17.81 -2.36
N ALA A 416 4.94 17.39 -3.63
CA ALA A 416 3.99 17.98 -4.55
C ALA A 416 2.53 17.79 -4.10
N GLU A 417 2.19 16.64 -3.55
CA GLU A 417 0.88 16.38 -2.97
C GLU A 417 0.66 17.18 -1.68
N ASN A 418 1.67 17.25 -0.80
CA ASN A 418 1.60 18.03 0.44
C ASN A 418 1.46 19.53 0.16
N ASN A 419 2.23 20.09 -0.77
CA ASN A 419 2.14 21.49 -1.17
C ASN A 419 0.75 21.85 -1.75
N ALA A 420 0.13 20.92 -2.48
CA ALA A 420 -1.25 21.10 -2.96
C ALA A 420 -2.27 21.14 -1.81
N LEU A 421 -2.11 20.24 -0.83
CA LEU A 421 -2.96 20.17 0.35
C LEU A 421 -2.79 21.40 1.22
N GLU A 422 -1.56 21.84 1.49
CA GLU A 422 -1.27 23.06 2.28
C GLU A 422 -1.92 24.29 1.65
N ARG A 423 -1.80 24.44 0.31
CA ARG A 423 -2.47 25.56 -0.38
C ARG A 423 -4.00 25.51 -0.22
N TYR A 424 -4.59 24.32 -0.23
CA TYR A 424 -6.02 24.15 -0.02
C TYR A 424 -6.41 24.49 1.42
N LEU A 425 -5.62 24.04 2.40
CA LEU A 425 -5.79 24.38 3.82
C LEU A 425 -5.66 25.88 4.07
N ASP A 426 -4.71 26.56 3.44
CA ASP A 426 -4.55 28.02 3.54
C ASP A 426 -5.79 28.76 3.02
N ALA A 427 -6.38 28.28 1.94
CA ALA A 427 -7.63 28.84 1.45
C ALA A 427 -8.79 28.61 2.43
N LEU A 428 -8.86 27.45 3.08
CA LEU A 428 -9.86 27.16 4.12
C LEU A 428 -9.64 28.01 5.36
N ARG A 429 -8.40 28.19 5.83
CA ARG A 429 -8.03 29.07 6.97
C ARG A 429 -8.44 30.52 6.69
N ALA A 430 -8.22 31.00 5.46
CA ALA A 430 -8.61 32.34 5.06
C ALA A 430 -10.14 32.55 4.98
N ALA A 431 -10.90 31.49 4.69
CA ALA A 431 -12.36 31.53 4.55
C ALA A 431 -13.13 31.20 5.84
N THR A 432 -12.46 30.64 6.86
CA THR A 432 -13.09 30.17 8.09
C THR A 432 -12.54 30.93 9.29
N TYR A 433 -13.41 31.30 10.25
CA TYR A 433 -12.95 31.90 11.50
C TYR A 433 -12.14 30.89 12.32
N VAL A 434 -10.90 31.26 12.68
CA VAL A 434 -10.03 30.46 13.54
C VAL A 434 -9.53 31.36 14.69
N ASP A 435 -9.80 30.95 15.94
CA ASP A 435 -9.40 31.67 17.16
C ASP A 435 -8.58 30.73 18.06
N ILE A 436 -7.27 30.96 18.16
CA ILE A 436 -6.34 30.17 18.98
C ILE A 436 -6.23 30.83 20.35
N ARG A 437 -6.46 30.06 21.43
CA ARG A 437 -6.54 30.51 22.81
C ARG A 437 -5.46 29.97 23.73
N ILE A 438 -4.61 29.10 23.26
CA ILE A 438 -3.43 28.64 24.01
C ILE A 438 -2.34 29.71 23.83
N PRO A 439 -1.73 30.19 24.91
CA PRO A 439 -0.58 31.10 24.79
C PRO A 439 0.61 30.35 24.15
N ASP A 440 1.34 31.10 23.31
CA ASP A 440 2.55 30.64 22.63
C ASP A 440 3.61 30.07 23.58
#